data_638f008752dd1b6515781200c37e68bd
#
_entry.id   638f008752dd1b6515781200c37e68bd
#
_cell.length_a   1.000
_cell.length_b   1.000
_cell.length_c   1.000
_cell.angle_alpha   90.00
_cell.angle_beta   90.00
_cell.angle_gamma   90.00
#
_symmetry.space_group_name_H-M   'P 1'
#
loop_
_entity.id
_entity.type
_entity.pdbx_description
1 polymer ?
#
loop_
_entity_poly.entity_id
_entity_poly.type
_entity_poly.pdbx_seq_one_letter_code
_entity_poly.pdbx_strand_id
1 'polypeptide(L)' 'MSDKLLEVVQDHTSLVIALQFILEAAETKKLPSYGVLPTFNDSLLDDQVRTALELITGEQYP' A
#
# COMPACT_ATOMS: atom_id res chain seq x y z
N MET A 1 -5.27 -23.41 8.71
CA MET A 1 -4.34 -22.82 9.65
C MET A 1 -3.17 -22.10 8.95
N SER A 2 -2.48 -22.80 8.08
CA SER A 2 -1.40 -22.20 7.32
C SER A 2 -1.86 -21.06 6.39
N ASP A 3 -3.09 -21.13 5.88
CA ASP A 3 -3.62 -20.11 4.98
C ASP A 3 -3.70 -18.74 5.65
N LYS A 4 -4.16 -18.72 6.90
CA LYS A 4 -4.28 -17.47 7.64
C LYS A 4 -2.90 -16.87 7.90
N LEU A 5 -1.95 -17.71 8.30
CA LEU A 5 -0.59 -17.28 8.53
C LEU A 5 0.06 -16.78 7.24
N LEU A 6 -0.20 -17.45 6.13
CA LEU A 6 0.32 -17.03 4.83
C LEU A 6 -0.21 -15.66 4.44
N GLU A 7 -1.50 -15.39 4.66
CA GLU A 7 -2.10 -14.09 4.40
C GLU A 7 -1.43 -12.98 5.21
N VAL A 8 -1.17 -13.24 6.48
CA VAL A 8 -0.49 -12.28 7.35
C VAL A 8 0.92 -11.99 6.84
N VAL A 9 1.65 -13.03 6.44
CA VAL A 9 3.01 -12.88 5.92
C VAL A 9 2.99 -12.09 4.60
N GLN A 10 2.05 -12.39 3.72
CA GLN A 10 1.91 -11.68 2.45
C GLN A 10 1.58 -10.20 2.67
N ASP A 11 0.66 -9.92 3.58
CA ASP A 11 0.29 -8.55 3.88
C ASP A 11 1.45 -7.79 4.53
N HIS A 12 2.24 -8.47 5.38
CA HIS A 12 3.42 -7.85 5.96
C HIS A 12 4.43 -7.46 4.89
N THR A 13 4.69 -8.35 3.94
CA THR A 13 5.58 -8.08 2.82
C THR A 13 5.05 -6.94 1.95
N SER A 14 3.76 -6.96 1.67
CA SER A 14 3.11 -5.89 0.90
C SER A 14 3.18 -4.55 1.63
N LEU A 15 3.08 -4.57 2.95
CA LEU A 15 3.16 -3.35 3.75
C LEU A 15 4.55 -2.71 3.65
N VAL A 16 5.62 -3.51 3.65
CA VAL A 16 6.97 -2.98 3.49
C VAL A 16 7.09 -2.24 2.15
N ILE A 17 6.56 -2.82 1.08
CA ILE A 17 6.56 -2.19 -0.24
C ILE A 17 5.69 -0.93 -0.23
N ALA A 18 4.51 -1.02 0.38
CA ALA A 18 3.60 0.13 0.45
C ALA A 18 4.20 1.29 1.24
N LEU A 19 4.99 1.00 2.28
CA LEU A 19 5.66 2.05 3.03
C LEU A 19 6.67 2.82 2.16
N GLN A 20 7.34 2.13 1.24
CA GLN A 20 8.24 2.80 0.30
C GLN A 20 7.46 3.75 -0.61
N PHE A 21 6.28 3.34 -1.06
CA PHE A 21 5.40 4.20 -1.84
C PHE A 21 4.96 5.42 -1.04
N ILE A 22 4.59 5.20 0.21
CA ILE A 22 4.13 6.29 1.09
C ILE A 22 5.26 7.29 1.34
N LEU A 23 6.47 6.80 1.61
CA LEU A 23 7.62 7.67 1.83
C LEU A 23 7.91 8.52 0.60
N GLU A 24 7.91 7.92 -0.57
CA GLU A 24 8.16 8.66 -1.80
C GLU A 24 7.04 9.65 -2.07
N ALA A 25 5.79 9.25 -1.88
CA ALA A 25 4.66 10.15 -2.03
C ALA A 25 4.75 11.33 -1.08
N ALA A 26 5.20 11.11 0.15
CA ALA A 26 5.36 12.17 1.13
C ALA A 26 6.45 13.18 0.71
N GLU A 27 7.49 12.70 0.05
CA GLU A 27 8.58 13.56 -0.42
C GLU A 27 8.20 14.35 -1.67
N THR A 28 7.61 13.67 -2.66
CA THR A 28 7.34 14.27 -3.97
C THR A 28 5.95 14.87 -4.08
N LYS A 29 5.04 14.50 -3.18
CA LYS A 29 3.62 14.88 -3.22
C LYS A 29 2.90 14.35 -4.46
N LYS A 30 3.43 13.29 -5.05
CA LYS A 30 2.86 12.63 -6.24
C LYS A 30 2.91 11.14 -6.05
N LEU A 31 1.95 10.44 -6.69
CA LEU A 31 1.99 8.98 -6.71
C LEU A 31 3.22 8.52 -7.49
N PRO A 32 3.96 7.53 -6.98
CA PRO A 32 5.09 6.98 -7.72
C PRO A 32 4.66 6.46 -9.09
N SER A 33 5.44 6.76 -10.11
CA SER A 33 5.14 6.37 -11.49
C SER A 33 5.71 5.00 -11.85
N TYR A 34 6.49 4.40 -10.98
CA TYR A 34 7.09 3.09 -11.21
C TYR A 34 6.50 2.07 -10.25
N GLY A 35 6.53 0.82 -10.67
CA GLY A 35 6.03 -0.27 -9.86
C GLY A 35 4.52 -0.27 -9.74
N VAL A 36 4.01 -1.18 -8.97
CA VAL A 36 2.59 -1.35 -8.74
C VAL A 36 2.36 -1.43 -7.23
N LEU A 37 1.40 -0.65 -6.75
CA LEU A 37 1.02 -0.73 -5.34
C LEU A 37 0.45 -2.13 -5.07
N PRO A 38 1.01 -2.86 -4.09
CA PRO A 38 0.52 -4.20 -3.81
C PRO A 38 -0.91 -4.18 -3.29
N THR A 39 -1.63 -5.27 -3.52
CA THR A 39 -2.97 -5.49 -2.99
C THR A 39 -2.84 -6.30 -1.72
N PHE A 40 -3.56 -5.88 -0.68
CA PHE A 40 -3.55 -6.58 0.60
C PHE A 40 -4.68 -7.58 0.67
N ASN A 41 -4.47 -8.68 1.40
CA ASN A 41 -5.53 -9.64 1.65
C ASN A 41 -6.57 -9.08 2.63
N ASP A 42 -6.13 -8.27 3.59
CA ASP A 42 -7.02 -7.57 4.49
C ASP A 42 -7.58 -6.33 3.78
N SER A 43 -8.88 -6.34 3.50
CA SER A 43 -9.51 -5.28 2.74
C SER A 43 -9.49 -3.93 3.47
N LEU A 44 -9.56 -3.95 4.80
CA LEU A 44 -9.48 -2.72 5.58
C LEU A 44 -8.10 -2.11 5.47
N LEU A 45 -7.07 -2.93 5.58
CA LEU A 45 -5.69 -2.46 5.43
C LEU A 45 -5.45 -1.92 4.03
N ASP A 46 -5.96 -2.60 3.01
CA ASP A 46 -5.85 -2.15 1.63
C ASP A 46 -6.48 -0.76 1.46
N ASP A 47 -7.68 -0.57 1.98
CA ASP A 47 -8.37 0.71 1.93
C ASP A 47 -7.60 1.79 2.66
N GLN A 48 -7.05 1.49 3.82
CA GLN A 48 -6.31 2.46 4.62
C GLN A 48 -5.04 2.92 3.92
N VAL A 49 -4.31 2.00 3.30
CA VAL A 49 -3.09 2.35 2.57
C VAL A 49 -3.41 3.22 1.36
N ARG A 50 -4.44 2.86 0.60
CA ARG A 50 -4.84 3.64 -0.58
C ARG A 50 -5.36 5.01 -0.18
N THR A 51 -6.13 5.09 0.89
CA THR A 51 -6.64 6.37 1.40
C THR A 51 -5.49 7.26 1.86
N ALA A 52 -4.50 6.70 2.54
CA ALA A 52 -3.34 7.47 2.98
C ALA A 52 -2.59 8.09 1.80
N LEU A 53 -2.36 7.30 0.75
CA LEU A 53 -1.70 7.81 -0.46
C LEU A 53 -2.52 8.88 -1.14
N GLU A 54 -3.84 8.70 -1.21
CA GLU A 54 -4.74 9.70 -1.79
C GLU A 54 -4.68 11.01 -1.01
N LEU A 55 -4.68 10.93 0.32
CA LEU A 55 -4.62 12.13 1.17
C LEU A 55 -3.29 12.87 1.02
N ILE A 56 -2.20 12.13 0.84
CA ILE A 56 -0.86 12.72 0.70
C ILE A 56 -0.71 13.40 -0.66
N THR A 57 -1.20 12.78 -1.71
CA THR A 57 -0.92 13.22 -3.09
C THR A 57 -2.09 13.93 -3.75
N GLY A 58 -3.32 13.72 -3.26
CA GLY A 58 -4.52 14.21 -3.92
C GLY A 58 -4.91 13.41 -5.15
N GLU A 59 -4.24 12.29 -5.42
CA GLU A 59 -4.48 11.43 -6.58
C GLU A 59 -4.95 10.06 -6.13
N GLN A 60 -5.74 9.40 -6.96
CA GLN A 60 -6.25 8.07 -6.70
C GLN A 60 -5.57 7.05 -7.60
N TYR A 61 -5.27 5.88 -7.05
CA TYR A 61 -4.89 4.74 -7.86
C TYR A 61 -6.12 4.20 -8.57
N PRO A 62 -5.97 3.80 -9.83
CA PRO A 62 -7.08 3.22 -10.58
C PRO A 62 -7.55 1.87 -10.04
#